data_0975b2ed6fc23c1500292f6492bd149d
#
_entry.id   0975b2ed6fc23c1500292f6492bd149d
#
_cell.length_a   1.000
_cell.length_b   1.000
_cell.length_c   1.000
_cell.angle_alpha   90.00
_cell.angle_beta   90.00
_cell.angle_gamma   90.00
#
_symmetry.space_group_name_H-M   'P 1'
#
loop_
_entity.id
_entity.type
_entity.pdbx_description
1 polymer ?
#
loop_
_entity_poly.entity_id
_entity_poly.type
_entity_poly.pdbx_seq_one_letter_code
_entity_poly.pdbx_strand_id
1 'polypeptide(L)'
;SSVIDFEILNFEEEQKKIFSQKEVRIDLNTKTEEETFSDLKKVLLKIKNKSEFSMTTKGIKIDCIIKDINKKIFPKTDDELIKILKMDTVKDLNNKITEKLNEDVNYLQKEFFIEDLLKVLSEKKKIDIHQEVVDLELKRKYQVDTSTLKDEHKERVDNLKKLTSDNIQKDFIFSELVKYLDVKVDQKELQEHVQKYYGDKIDQRTAETAYGTLLRNKIADHSMKTFKIKETKLSLEEMMKKGSHNHESSTHSH
;
A
#
# COMPACT_ATOMS: atom_id res chain seq x y z
N SER A 1 -19.98 5.20 -17.01
CA SER A 1 -18.85 5.52 -16.12
C SER A 1 -18.03 6.63 -16.75
N SER A 2 -17.76 7.70 -16.02
CA SER A 2 -17.00 8.85 -16.54
C SER A 2 -15.81 9.14 -15.63
N VAL A 3 -14.67 9.39 -16.25
CA VAL A 3 -13.47 9.92 -15.61
C VAL A 3 -13.35 11.37 -16.00
N ILE A 4 -13.16 12.26 -15.04
CA ILE A 4 -13.04 13.69 -15.25
C ILE A 4 -11.65 14.14 -14.83
N ASP A 5 -10.98 14.83 -15.73
CA ASP A 5 -9.71 15.50 -15.48
C ASP A 5 -9.97 16.99 -15.31
N PHE A 6 -9.57 17.58 -14.19
CA PHE A 6 -9.75 19.00 -13.91
C PHE A 6 -8.52 19.63 -13.26
N GLU A 7 -8.37 20.93 -13.39
CA GLU A 7 -7.31 21.72 -12.78
C GLU A 7 -7.90 22.66 -11.75
N ILE A 8 -7.24 22.81 -10.60
CA ILE A 8 -7.60 23.75 -9.54
C ILE A 8 -6.97 25.10 -9.87
N LEU A 9 -7.79 26.13 -10.03
CA LEU A 9 -7.35 27.46 -10.45
C LEU A 9 -6.70 28.24 -9.30
N ASN A 10 -7.26 28.14 -8.10
CA ASN A 10 -6.81 28.82 -6.89
C ASN A 10 -5.98 27.89 -5.98
N PHE A 11 -5.00 27.16 -6.55
CA PHE A 11 -4.21 26.14 -5.84
C PHE A 11 -3.15 26.77 -4.92
N GLU A 12 -3.55 27.13 -3.71
CA GLU A 12 -2.74 27.73 -2.66
C GLU A 12 -2.65 26.79 -1.43
N GLU A 13 -2.06 27.24 -0.33
CA GLU A 13 -1.82 26.44 0.87
C GLU A 13 -3.11 25.84 1.48
N GLU A 14 -4.25 26.52 1.34
CA GLU A 14 -5.54 26.01 1.84
C GLU A 14 -6.04 24.85 0.98
N GLN A 15 -5.95 24.95 -0.34
CA GLN A 15 -6.39 23.91 -1.28
C GLN A 15 -5.48 22.69 -1.22
N LYS A 16 -4.20 22.86 -0.94
CA LYS A 16 -3.23 21.76 -0.72
C LYS A 16 -3.59 20.87 0.48
N LYS A 17 -4.37 21.38 1.45
CA LYS A 17 -4.91 20.56 2.56
C LYS A 17 -5.98 19.57 2.09
N ILE A 18 -6.57 19.81 0.93
CA ILE A 18 -7.66 19.00 0.35
C ILE A 18 -7.15 18.12 -0.79
N PHE A 19 -6.36 18.69 -1.70
CA PHE A 19 -5.80 18.01 -2.85
C PHE A 19 -4.28 18.11 -2.84
N SER A 20 -3.59 16.98 -3.05
CA SER A 20 -2.13 16.92 -3.09
C SER A 20 -1.53 17.53 -4.36
N GLN A 21 -2.33 17.67 -5.43
CA GLN A 21 -1.89 18.11 -6.76
C GLN A 21 -2.88 19.11 -7.36
N LYS A 22 -2.35 20.02 -8.21
CA LYS A 22 -3.14 21.01 -8.94
C LYS A 22 -4.03 20.37 -9.99
N GLU A 23 -3.52 19.35 -10.69
CA GLU A 23 -4.26 18.58 -11.69
C GLU A 23 -4.81 17.31 -11.03
N VAL A 24 -6.11 17.11 -11.13
CA VAL A 24 -6.82 16.03 -10.46
C VAL A 24 -7.60 15.21 -11.48
N ARG A 25 -7.42 13.89 -11.40
CA ARG A 25 -8.18 12.92 -12.18
C ARG A 25 -9.11 12.13 -11.27
N ILE A 26 -10.40 12.10 -11.58
CA ILE A 26 -11.40 11.46 -10.76
C ILE A 26 -12.30 10.51 -11.56
N ASP A 27 -12.53 9.33 -11.04
CA ASP A 27 -13.52 8.38 -11.55
C ASP A 27 -14.81 8.51 -10.74
N LEU A 28 -15.87 8.98 -11.37
CA LEU A 28 -17.16 9.19 -10.72
C LEU A 28 -17.83 7.91 -10.18
N ASN A 29 -17.33 6.73 -10.53
CA ASN A 29 -17.85 5.47 -9.99
C ASN A 29 -17.09 4.95 -8.78
N THR A 30 -15.99 5.57 -8.40
CA THR A 30 -15.29 5.19 -7.18
C THR A 30 -16.22 5.31 -5.99
N LYS A 31 -16.36 4.24 -5.24
CA LYS A 31 -17.09 4.23 -3.97
C LYS A 31 -16.10 4.66 -2.89
N THR A 32 -16.36 5.80 -2.27
CA THR A 32 -15.58 6.30 -1.14
C THR A 32 -16.52 7.00 -0.17
N GLU A 33 -16.22 6.91 1.10
CA GLU A 33 -16.92 7.59 2.19
C GLU A 33 -16.32 8.99 2.46
N GLU A 34 -15.28 9.37 1.74
CA GLU A 34 -14.67 10.69 1.89
C GLU A 34 -15.65 11.83 1.53
N GLU A 35 -15.87 12.74 2.47
CA GLU A 35 -16.77 13.89 2.32
C GLU A 35 -16.39 14.75 1.11
N THR A 36 -15.10 15.06 0.96
CA THR A 36 -14.56 15.84 -0.17
C THR A 36 -14.92 15.24 -1.52
N PHE A 37 -14.79 13.92 -1.65
CA PHE A 37 -15.11 13.21 -2.89
C PHE A 37 -16.62 13.19 -3.15
N SER A 38 -17.42 13.01 -2.11
CA SER A 38 -18.88 13.05 -2.21
C SER A 38 -19.38 14.42 -2.69
N ASP A 39 -18.85 15.50 -2.15
CA ASP A 39 -19.21 16.87 -2.54
C ASP A 39 -18.77 17.18 -3.96
N LEU A 40 -17.54 16.83 -4.32
CA LEU A 40 -17.02 16.97 -5.68
C LEU A 40 -17.89 16.22 -6.69
N LYS A 41 -18.26 14.98 -6.38
CA LYS A 41 -19.12 14.17 -7.24
C LYS A 41 -20.50 14.78 -7.46
N LYS A 42 -21.12 15.34 -6.41
CA LYS A 42 -22.41 16.05 -6.51
C LYS A 42 -22.33 17.25 -7.46
N VAL A 43 -21.24 17.99 -7.44
CA VAL A 43 -21.00 19.13 -8.32
C VAL A 43 -20.76 18.66 -9.75
N LEU A 44 -19.83 17.72 -9.96
CA LEU A 44 -19.44 17.22 -11.28
C LEU A 44 -20.60 16.53 -12.04
N LEU A 45 -21.51 15.86 -11.34
CA LEU A 45 -22.69 15.24 -11.96
C LEU A 45 -23.69 16.25 -12.55
N LYS A 46 -23.64 17.51 -12.13
CA LYS A 46 -24.50 18.59 -12.64
C LYS A 46 -23.91 19.31 -13.85
N ILE A 47 -22.60 19.12 -14.10
CA ILE A 47 -21.88 19.80 -15.18
C ILE A 47 -22.00 18.97 -16.46
N LYS A 48 -22.42 19.62 -17.56
CA LYS A 48 -22.63 18.93 -18.85
C LYS A 48 -21.47 19.09 -19.84
N ASN A 49 -20.64 20.11 -19.68
CA ASN A 49 -19.56 20.47 -20.62
C ASN A 49 -18.28 20.84 -19.88
N LYS A 50 -17.17 20.97 -20.64
CA LYS A 50 -15.91 21.55 -20.13
C LYS A 50 -16.17 23.00 -19.70
N SER A 51 -16.25 23.24 -18.41
CA SER A 51 -16.55 24.54 -17.84
C SER A 51 -15.87 24.74 -16.49
N GLU A 52 -15.74 25.98 -16.11
CA GLU A 52 -15.31 26.31 -14.75
C GLU A 52 -16.42 25.98 -13.76
N PHE A 53 -16.03 25.52 -12.58
CA PHE A 53 -16.93 25.25 -11.48
C PHE A 53 -16.25 25.58 -10.15
N SER A 54 -17.06 25.88 -9.16
CA SER A 54 -16.58 26.06 -7.79
C SER A 54 -17.25 25.07 -6.86
N MET A 55 -16.52 24.62 -5.87
CA MET A 55 -17.04 23.81 -4.77
C MET A 55 -16.51 24.32 -3.44
N THR A 56 -17.22 23.98 -2.38
CA THR A 56 -16.74 24.22 -1.01
C THR A 56 -16.78 22.89 -0.26
N THR A 57 -15.66 22.51 0.31
CA THR A 57 -15.55 21.32 1.15
C THR A 57 -14.68 21.64 2.36
N LYS A 58 -15.07 21.15 3.53
CA LYS A 58 -14.39 21.46 4.81
C LYS A 58 -14.17 22.98 5.03
N GLY A 59 -15.10 23.81 4.54
CA GLY A 59 -15.00 25.27 4.66
C GLY A 59 -14.05 25.96 3.68
N ILE A 60 -13.37 25.22 2.81
CA ILE A 60 -12.40 25.73 1.82
C ILE A 60 -13.07 25.81 0.45
N LYS A 61 -13.02 26.99 -0.16
CA LYS A 61 -13.50 27.22 -1.54
C LYS A 61 -12.43 26.78 -2.53
N ILE A 62 -12.84 26.03 -3.54
CA ILE A 62 -11.99 25.49 -4.59
C ILE A 62 -12.60 25.85 -5.94
N ASP A 63 -11.88 26.61 -6.73
CA ASP A 63 -12.26 27.00 -8.07
C ASP A 63 -11.50 26.11 -9.07
N CYS A 64 -12.22 25.48 -10.00
CA CYS A 64 -11.68 24.47 -10.90
C CYS A 64 -12.11 24.70 -12.34
N ILE A 65 -11.32 24.18 -13.27
CA ILE A 65 -11.67 24.08 -14.68
C ILE A 65 -11.58 22.63 -15.16
N ILE A 66 -12.61 22.13 -15.81
CA ILE A 66 -12.60 20.81 -16.41
C ILE A 66 -11.74 20.81 -17.67
N LYS A 67 -10.69 20.00 -17.69
CA LYS A 67 -9.79 19.82 -18.83
C LYS A 67 -10.33 18.78 -19.80
N ASP A 68 -10.80 17.65 -19.26
CA ASP A 68 -11.32 16.57 -20.08
C ASP A 68 -12.41 15.74 -19.37
N ILE A 69 -13.31 15.16 -20.17
CA ILE A 69 -14.37 14.26 -19.71
C ILE A 69 -14.28 12.99 -20.53
N ASN A 70 -13.77 11.94 -19.93
CA ASN A 70 -13.57 10.64 -20.58
C ASN A 70 -14.64 9.64 -20.15
N LYS A 71 -15.25 8.97 -21.12
CA LYS A 71 -16.19 7.90 -20.85
C LYS A 71 -15.44 6.56 -20.83
N LYS A 72 -15.52 5.83 -19.72
CA LYS A 72 -15.04 4.45 -19.69
C LYS A 72 -15.93 3.58 -20.57
N ILE A 73 -15.33 2.98 -21.58
CA ILE A 73 -15.97 1.98 -22.42
C ILE A 73 -15.42 0.64 -21.97
N PHE A 74 -16.30 -0.23 -21.50
CA PHE A 74 -15.95 -1.61 -21.15
C PHE A 74 -16.25 -2.52 -22.34
N PRO A 75 -15.40 -3.51 -22.61
CA PRO A 75 -15.71 -4.53 -23.60
C PRO A 75 -17.01 -5.24 -23.20
N LYS A 76 -17.87 -5.50 -24.20
CA LYS A 76 -19.17 -6.15 -23.98
C LYS A 76 -19.10 -7.66 -24.13
N THR A 77 -18.08 -8.14 -24.81
CA THR A 77 -17.87 -9.55 -25.11
C THR A 77 -16.44 -9.96 -24.77
N ASP A 78 -16.25 -11.26 -24.55
CA ASP A 78 -14.92 -11.84 -24.33
C ASP A 78 -13.99 -11.60 -25.52
N ASP A 79 -14.53 -11.63 -26.75
CA ASP A 79 -13.76 -11.37 -27.96
C ASP A 79 -13.22 -9.93 -28.05
N GLU A 80 -14.01 -8.94 -27.61
CA GLU A 80 -13.54 -7.56 -27.51
C GLU A 80 -12.46 -7.42 -26.45
N LEU A 81 -12.64 -8.09 -25.30
CA LEU A 81 -11.68 -8.10 -24.21
C LEU A 81 -10.35 -8.70 -24.64
N ILE A 82 -10.37 -9.86 -25.31
CA ILE A 82 -9.19 -10.54 -25.82
C ILE A 82 -8.40 -9.63 -26.76
N LYS A 83 -9.10 -8.98 -27.71
CA LYS A 83 -8.46 -8.05 -28.66
C LYS A 83 -7.79 -6.88 -27.98
N ILE A 84 -8.45 -6.27 -26.97
CA ILE A 84 -7.88 -5.15 -26.18
C ILE A 84 -6.64 -5.60 -25.43
N LEU A 85 -6.66 -6.79 -24.83
CA LEU A 85 -5.56 -7.36 -24.06
C LEU A 85 -4.49 -8.03 -24.94
N LYS A 86 -4.67 -8.06 -26.28
CA LYS A 86 -3.79 -8.72 -27.24
C LYS A 86 -3.53 -10.19 -26.90
N MET A 87 -4.59 -10.90 -26.56
CA MET A 87 -4.58 -12.33 -26.25
C MET A 87 -5.12 -13.12 -27.43
N ASP A 88 -4.70 -14.37 -27.58
CA ASP A 88 -5.13 -15.20 -28.71
C ASP A 88 -6.50 -15.85 -28.47
N THR A 89 -6.73 -16.32 -27.24
CA THR A 89 -7.99 -17.00 -26.88
C THR A 89 -8.48 -16.62 -25.47
N VAL A 90 -9.78 -16.88 -25.20
CA VAL A 90 -10.36 -16.76 -23.84
C VAL A 90 -9.67 -17.71 -22.88
N LYS A 91 -9.23 -18.87 -23.35
CA LYS A 91 -8.52 -19.84 -22.54
C LYS A 91 -7.17 -19.28 -22.06
N ASP A 92 -6.44 -18.60 -22.95
CA ASP A 92 -5.15 -17.98 -22.60
C ASP A 92 -5.35 -16.84 -21.60
N LEU A 93 -6.41 -16.04 -21.77
CA LEU A 93 -6.78 -15.02 -20.79
C LEU A 93 -7.04 -15.63 -19.41
N ASN A 94 -7.88 -16.69 -19.35
CA ASN A 94 -8.19 -17.36 -18.10
C ASN A 94 -6.96 -17.99 -17.44
N ASN A 95 -6.08 -18.61 -18.25
CA ASN A 95 -4.81 -19.15 -17.75
C ASN A 95 -3.96 -18.04 -17.12
N LYS A 96 -3.78 -16.92 -17.83
CA LYS A 96 -2.98 -15.78 -17.36
C LYS A 96 -3.56 -15.14 -16.09
N ILE A 97 -4.89 -15.03 -16.01
CA ILE A 97 -5.57 -14.57 -14.78
C ILE A 97 -5.30 -15.54 -13.64
N THR A 98 -5.43 -16.84 -13.89
CA THR A 98 -5.20 -17.89 -12.88
C THR A 98 -3.75 -17.89 -12.39
N GLU A 99 -2.78 -17.78 -13.31
CA GLU A 99 -1.36 -17.65 -12.98
C GLU A 99 -1.11 -16.42 -12.10
N LYS A 100 -1.66 -15.27 -12.49
CA LYS A 100 -1.51 -14.03 -11.72
C LYS A 100 -2.12 -14.13 -10.32
N LEU A 101 -3.34 -14.68 -10.22
CA LEU A 101 -3.99 -14.90 -8.93
C LEU A 101 -3.19 -15.87 -8.04
N ASN A 102 -2.62 -16.92 -8.61
CA ASN A 102 -1.77 -17.85 -7.87
C ASN A 102 -0.46 -17.18 -7.40
N GLU A 103 0.16 -16.33 -8.22
CA GLU A 103 1.31 -15.53 -7.81
C GLU A 103 0.96 -14.62 -6.61
N ASP A 104 -0.18 -13.90 -6.70
CA ASP A 104 -0.62 -12.97 -5.67
C ASP A 104 -0.97 -13.72 -4.35
N VAL A 105 -1.66 -14.86 -4.44
CA VAL A 105 -1.96 -15.72 -3.28
C VAL A 105 -0.67 -16.24 -2.64
N ASN A 106 0.28 -16.71 -3.44
CA ASN A 106 1.57 -17.21 -2.95
C ASN A 106 2.37 -16.12 -2.23
N TYR A 107 2.36 -14.91 -2.79
CA TYR A 107 2.99 -13.76 -2.16
C TYR A 107 2.35 -13.45 -0.80
N LEU A 108 1.02 -13.36 -0.74
CA LEU A 108 0.30 -13.07 0.51
C LEU A 108 0.48 -14.19 1.55
N GLN A 109 0.52 -15.45 1.14
CA GLN A 109 0.80 -16.56 2.04
C GLN A 109 2.17 -16.43 2.71
N LYS A 110 3.20 -16.06 1.92
CA LYS A 110 4.55 -15.83 2.46
C LYS A 110 4.58 -14.65 3.42
N GLU A 111 3.93 -13.55 3.08
CA GLU A 111 3.85 -12.38 3.97
C GLU A 111 3.13 -12.71 5.29
N PHE A 112 1.98 -13.37 5.23
CA PHE A 112 1.26 -13.79 6.44
C PHE A 112 2.09 -14.76 7.28
N PHE A 113 2.78 -15.69 6.63
CA PHE A 113 3.65 -16.64 7.31
C PHE A 113 4.80 -15.93 8.05
N ILE A 114 5.47 -14.98 7.41
CA ILE A 114 6.55 -14.21 8.04
C ILE A 114 6.03 -13.41 9.22
N GLU A 115 4.88 -12.74 9.09
CA GLU A 115 4.29 -12.00 10.22
C GLU A 115 3.92 -12.91 11.39
N ASP A 116 3.31 -14.05 11.13
CA ASP A 116 2.96 -15.03 12.15
C ASP A 116 4.23 -15.63 12.79
N LEU A 117 5.28 -15.91 12.00
CA LEU A 117 6.59 -16.39 12.49
C LEU A 117 7.26 -15.37 13.41
N LEU A 118 7.35 -14.12 12.98
CA LEU A 118 7.95 -13.04 13.76
C LEU A 118 7.17 -12.80 15.06
N LYS A 119 5.84 -12.85 15.01
CA LYS A 119 4.98 -12.75 16.18
C LYS A 119 5.29 -13.87 17.19
N VAL A 120 5.30 -15.12 16.75
CA VAL A 120 5.58 -16.27 17.62
C VAL A 120 6.97 -16.18 18.24
N LEU A 121 7.97 -15.77 17.46
CA LEU A 121 9.34 -15.59 17.96
C LEU A 121 9.45 -14.44 18.96
N SER A 122 8.77 -13.32 18.71
CA SER A 122 8.72 -12.17 19.61
C SER A 122 8.05 -12.50 20.95
N GLU A 123 7.00 -13.32 20.94
CA GLU A 123 6.32 -13.79 22.15
C GLU A 123 7.19 -14.73 22.99
N LYS A 124 7.98 -15.60 22.31
CA LYS A 124 8.87 -16.56 22.98
C LYS A 124 10.14 -15.91 23.54
N LYS A 125 10.66 -14.90 22.89
CA LYS A 125 11.88 -14.23 23.28
C LYS A 125 11.68 -12.72 23.24
N LYS A 126 11.25 -12.16 24.37
CA LYS A 126 11.18 -10.72 24.53
C LYS A 126 12.59 -10.14 24.55
N ILE A 127 12.81 -9.14 23.71
CA ILE A 127 14.02 -8.33 23.67
C ILE A 127 13.67 -7.02 24.35
N ASP A 128 14.43 -6.64 25.36
CA ASP A 128 14.26 -5.35 26.02
C ASP A 128 14.83 -4.25 25.12
N ILE A 129 13.94 -3.46 24.55
CA ILE A 129 14.31 -2.34 23.66
C ILE A 129 14.40 -1.08 24.51
N HIS A 130 15.59 -0.50 24.55
CA HIS A 130 15.84 0.71 25.33
C HIS A 130 14.94 1.86 24.86
N GLN A 131 14.33 2.60 25.80
CA GLN A 131 13.35 3.65 25.49
C GLN A 131 13.89 4.73 24.55
N GLU A 132 15.17 5.09 24.67
CA GLU A 132 15.83 6.05 23.79
C GLU A 132 15.82 5.62 22.32
N VAL A 133 15.95 4.31 22.05
CA VAL A 133 15.89 3.76 20.68
C VAL A 133 14.48 3.89 20.12
N VAL A 134 13.46 3.63 20.95
CA VAL A 134 12.05 3.80 20.58
C VAL A 134 11.75 5.27 20.26
N ASP A 135 12.22 6.19 21.10
CA ASP A 135 11.98 7.63 20.93
C ASP A 135 12.71 8.18 19.67
N LEU A 136 13.92 7.69 19.37
CA LEU A 136 14.65 8.02 18.14
C LEU A 136 13.90 7.53 16.90
N GLU A 137 13.38 6.31 16.93
CA GLU A 137 12.65 5.74 15.80
C GLU A 137 11.30 6.45 15.60
N LEU A 138 10.60 6.82 16.67
CA LEU A 138 9.40 7.65 16.62
C LEU A 138 9.67 8.99 15.96
N LYS A 139 10.76 9.66 16.34
CA LYS A 139 11.16 10.93 15.74
C LYS A 139 11.51 10.77 14.27
N ARG A 140 12.24 9.71 13.91
CA ARG A 140 12.65 9.43 12.53
C ARG A 140 11.46 9.11 11.63
N LYS A 141 10.56 8.24 12.08
CA LYS A 141 9.50 7.67 11.25
C LYS A 141 8.23 8.52 11.22
N TYR A 142 7.85 9.06 12.37
CA TYR A 142 6.58 9.77 12.54
C TYR A 142 6.74 11.28 12.80
N GLN A 143 7.98 11.78 12.85
CA GLN A 143 8.32 13.18 13.19
C GLN A 143 7.73 13.60 14.57
N VAL A 144 7.52 12.63 15.45
CA VAL A 144 6.98 12.85 16.80
C VAL A 144 8.14 13.04 17.76
N ASP A 145 8.22 14.25 18.35
CA ASP A 145 9.15 14.52 19.46
C ASP A 145 8.41 14.29 20.78
N THR A 146 8.76 13.20 21.47
CA THR A 146 8.10 12.77 22.71
C THR A 146 8.35 13.73 23.87
N SER A 147 9.39 14.58 23.80
CA SER A 147 9.74 15.57 24.83
C SER A 147 8.82 16.80 24.87
N THR A 148 8.08 17.06 23.78
CA THR A 148 7.28 18.28 23.62
C THR A 148 5.77 18.04 23.64
N LEU A 149 5.32 16.81 23.92
CA LEU A 149 3.92 16.42 23.81
C LEU A 149 3.08 16.85 25.02
N LYS A 150 1.87 17.34 24.72
CA LYS A 150 0.86 17.67 25.72
C LYS A 150 0.18 16.41 26.26
N ASP A 151 -0.29 16.45 27.50
CA ASP A 151 -0.93 15.31 28.19
C ASP A 151 -2.15 14.74 27.44
N GLU A 152 -2.86 15.55 26.68
CA GLU A 152 -4.03 15.12 25.87
C GLU A 152 -3.71 14.10 24.78
N HIS A 153 -2.43 13.97 24.38
CA HIS A 153 -1.97 13.02 23.37
C HIS A 153 -1.22 11.81 23.95
N LYS A 154 -1.11 11.71 25.27
CA LYS A 154 -0.28 10.72 25.95
C LYS A 154 -0.65 9.28 25.60
N GLU A 155 -1.94 8.93 25.67
CA GLU A 155 -2.40 7.57 25.34
C GLU A 155 -2.07 7.17 23.88
N ARG A 156 -2.24 8.10 22.94
CA ARG A 156 -1.90 7.86 21.53
C ARG A 156 -0.40 7.65 21.34
N VAL A 157 0.40 8.40 22.06
CA VAL A 157 1.87 8.29 22.02
C VAL A 157 2.34 7.00 22.68
N ASP A 158 1.77 6.62 23.81
CA ASP A 158 2.10 5.36 24.47
C ASP A 158 1.77 4.14 23.59
N ASN A 159 0.64 4.19 22.86
CA ASN A 159 0.30 3.18 21.85
C ASN A 159 1.30 3.15 20.68
N LEU A 160 1.73 4.33 20.19
CA LEU A 160 2.77 4.42 19.16
C LEU A 160 4.13 3.93 19.66
N LYS A 161 4.51 4.23 20.90
CA LYS A 161 5.74 3.71 21.52
C LYS A 161 5.72 2.19 21.57
N LYS A 162 4.63 1.60 22.03
CA LYS A 162 4.47 0.15 22.08
C LYS A 162 4.57 -0.47 20.68
N LEU A 163 3.83 0.06 19.71
CA LEU A 163 3.89 -0.41 18.32
C LEU A 163 5.30 -0.30 17.75
N THR A 164 5.98 0.82 17.99
CA THR A 164 7.36 1.04 17.53
C THR A 164 8.32 0.05 18.16
N SER A 165 8.22 -0.18 19.47
CA SER A 165 9.02 -1.17 20.19
C SER A 165 8.81 -2.58 19.63
N ASP A 166 7.55 -2.98 19.39
CA ASP A 166 7.21 -4.28 18.82
C ASP A 166 7.78 -4.43 17.39
N ASN A 167 7.75 -3.36 16.58
CA ASN A 167 8.34 -3.37 15.24
C ASN A 167 9.87 -3.48 15.29
N ILE A 168 10.55 -2.72 16.15
CA ILE A 168 12.01 -2.82 16.33
C ILE A 168 12.39 -4.24 16.75
N GLN A 169 11.63 -4.86 17.67
CA GLN A 169 11.86 -6.25 18.07
C GLN A 169 11.72 -7.21 16.90
N LYS A 170 10.67 -7.07 16.07
CA LYS A 170 10.48 -7.89 14.87
C LYS A 170 11.60 -7.71 13.86
N ASP A 171 12.04 -6.49 13.61
CA ASP A 171 13.14 -6.19 12.68
C ASP A 171 14.46 -6.82 13.16
N PHE A 172 14.70 -6.77 14.47
CA PHE A 172 15.88 -7.42 15.06
C PHE A 172 15.83 -8.94 14.90
N ILE A 173 14.68 -9.55 15.21
CA ILE A 173 14.49 -11.01 15.03
C ILE A 173 14.62 -11.40 13.56
N PHE A 174 14.07 -10.61 12.66
CA PHE A 174 14.19 -10.84 11.22
C PHE A 174 15.65 -10.81 10.76
N SER A 175 16.40 -9.80 11.22
CA SER A 175 17.83 -9.66 10.93
C SER A 175 18.63 -10.87 11.41
N GLU A 176 18.31 -11.40 12.60
CA GLU A 176 18.95 -12.60 13.14
C GLU A 176 18.55 -13.86 12.36
N LEU A 177 17.29 -13.96 11.89
CA LEU A 177 16.87 -15.05 11.01
C LEU A 177 17.62 -15.04 9.68
N VAL A 178 17.83 -13.87 9.07
CA VAL A 178 18.62 -13.73 7.83
C VAL A 178 20.02 -14.30 8.03
N LYS A 179 20.68 -13.95 9.14
CA LYS A 179 22.02 -14.45 9.49
C LYS A 179 22.01 -15.94 9.78
N TYR A 180 21.08 -16.40 10.62
CA TYR A 180 20.99 -17.80 11.04
C TYR A 180 20.76 -18.76 9.87
N LEU A 181 19.92 -18.35 8.90
CA LEU A 181 19.59 -19.14 7.73
C LEU A 181 20.56 -18.90 6.55
N ASP A 182 21.58 -18.05 6.72
CA ASP A 182 22.52 -17.60 5.67
C ASP A 182 21.83 -17.21 4.36
N VAL A 183 20.69 -16.52 4.48
CA VAL A 183 19.90 -16.10 3.32
C VAL A 183 20.55 -14.92 2.65
N LYS A 184 20.78 -15.03 1.33
CA LYS A 184 21.39 -13.99 0.50
C LYS A 184 20.54 -13.75 -0.73
N VAL A 185 20.46 -12.50 -1.15
CA VAL A 185 19.88 -12.08 -2.44
C VAL A 185 21.03 -11.71 -3.35
N ASP A 186 21.14 -12.37 -4.49
CA ASP A 186 22.16 -12.02 -5.47
C ASP A 186 21.72 -10.84 -6.35
N GLN A 187 22.69 -10.19 -6.97
CA GLN A 187 22.46 -8.97 -7.76
C GLN A 187 21.58 -9.22 -8.98
N LYS A 188 21.71 -10.39 -9.61
CA LYS A 188 20.92 -10.75 -10.79
C LYS A 188 19.45 -10.95 -10.41
N GLU A 189 19.19 -11.66 -9.33
CA GLU A 189 17.86 -11.89 -8.79
C GLU A 189 17.16 -10.57 -8.42
N LEU A 190 17.92 -9.64 -7.79
CA LEU A 190 17.41 -8.32 -7.47
C LEU A 190 17.05 -7.52 -8.75
N GLN A 191 17.91 -7.53 -9.75
CA GLN A 191 17.65 -6.86 -11.03
C GLN A 191 16.41 -7.43 -11.74
N GLU A 192 16.29 -8.75 -11.84
CA GLU A 192 15.14 -9.42 -12.44
C GLU A 192 13.84 -9.07 -11.71
N HIS A 193 13.87 -9.07 -10.37
CA HIS A 193 12.71 -8.69 -9.55
C HIS A 193 12.30 -7.24 -9.77
N VAL A 194 13.27 -6.33 -9.74
CA VAL A 194 13.02 -4.90 -9.94
C VAL A 194 12.47 -4.65 -11.34
N GLN A 195 13.05 -5.23 -12.37
CA GLN A 195 12.57 -5.08 -13.74
C GLN A 195 11.16 -5.62 -13.92
N LYS A 196 10.84 -6.78 -13.31
CA LYS A 196 9.49 -7.41 -13.39
C LYS A 196 8.40 -6.53 -12.76
N TYR A 197 8.67 -5.90 -11.61
CA TYR A 197 7.62 -5.25 -10.80
C TYR A 197 7.65 -3.73 -10.84
N TYR A 198 8.81 -3.11 -11.12
CA TYR A 198 9.00 -1.66 -11.07
C TYR A 198 9.42 -1.05 -12.42
N GLY A 199 9.79 -1.89 -13.41
CA GLY A 199 10.23 -1.43 -14.73
C GLY A 199 11.63 -0.79 -14.71
N ASP A 200 11.88 0.14 -15.65
CA ASP A 200 13.22 0.72 -15.86
C ASP A 200 13.55 1.89 -14.93
N LYS A 201 12.59 2.40 -14.17
CA LYS A 201 12.80 3.51 -13.21
C LYS A 201 13.21 2.95 -11.86
N ILE A 202 14.51 2.78 -11.68
CA ILE A 202 15.09 2.25 -10.44
C ILE A 202 15.74 3.40 -9.69
N ASP A 203 15.18 3.73 -8.52
CA ASP A 203 15.87 4.53 -7.51
C ASP A 203 16.36 3.63 -6.36
N GLN A 204 17.15 4.20 -5.49
CA GLN A 204 17.72 3.48 -4.34
C GLN A 204 16.61 2.89 -3.44
N ARG A 205 15.55 3.63 -3.22
CA ARG A 205 14.40 3.21 -2.36
C ARG A 205 13.70 1.99 -2.94
N THR A 206 13.47 1.99 -4.26
CA THR A 206 12.89 0.85 -4.98
C THR A 206 13.76 -0.39 -4.85
N ALA A 207 15.09 -0.24 -5.00
CA ALA A 207 16.04 -1.34 -4.87
C ALA A 207 16.06 -1.91 -3.43
N GLU A 208 16.05 -1.05 -2.41
CA GLU A 208 15.98 -1.45 -0.99
C GLU A 208 14.66 -2.20 -0.68
N THR A 209 13.52 -1.70 -1.18
CA THR A 209 12.22 -2.36 -1.02
C THR A 209 12.19 -3.74 -1.68
N ALA A 210 12.69 -3.84 -2.91
CA ALA A 210 12.78 -5.10 -3.65
C ALA A 210 13.70 -6.11 -2.94
N TYR A 211 14.84 -5.65 -2.44
CA TYR A 211 15.77 -6.48 -1.67
C TYR A 211 15.11 -7.04 -0.39
N GLY A 212 14.42 -6.19 0.37
CA GLY A 212 13.68 -6.60 1.56
C GLY A 212 12.59 -7.63 1.24
N THR A 213 11.84 -7.44 0.15
CA THR A 213 10.81 -8.37 -0.31
C THR A 213 11.42 -9.74 -0.69
N LEU A 214 12.55 -9.75 -1.40
CA LEU A 214 13.24 -10.99 -1.75
C LEU A 214 13.77 -11.74 -0.53
N LEU A 215 14.34 -11.02 0.44
CA LEU A 215 14.77 -11.62 1.70
C LEU A 215 13.61 -12.27 2.45
N ARG A 216 12.48 -11.57 2.59
CA ARG A 216 11.26 -12.09 3.23
C ARG A 216 10.77 -13.35 2.52
N ASN A 217 10.70 -13.34 1.20
CA ASN A 217 10.29 -14.49 0.40
C ASN A 217 11.21 -15.70 0.61
N LYS A 218 12.53 -15.49 0.60
CA LYS A 218 13.51 -16.58 0.81
C LYS A 218 13.43 -17.16 2.22
N ILE A 219 13.27 -16.32 3.24
CA ILE A 219 13.08 -16.80 4.62
C ILE A 219 11.78 -17.57 4.73
N ALA A 220 10.68 -17.10 4.12
CA ALA A 220 9.42 -17.81 4.10
C ALA A 220 9.59 -19.20 3.47
N ASP A 221 10.16 -19.26 2.27
CA ASP A 221 10.37 -20.51 1.52
C ASP A 221 11.23 -21.51 2.29
N HIS A 222 12.30 -21.05 2.95
CA HIS A 222 13.15 -21.90 3.78
C HIS A 222 12.41 -22.40 5.01
N SER A 223 11.75 -21.50 5.73
CA SER A 223 11.05 -21.82 6.98
C SER A 223 9.83 -22.71 6.74
N MET A 224 9.08 -22.48 5.67
CA MET A 224 7.94 -23.32 5.28
C MET A 224 8.33 -24.76 4.96
N LYS A 225 9.55 -24.99 4.47
CA LYS A 225 10.07 -26.34 4.22
C LYS A 225 10.58 -27.04 5.49
N THR A 226 11.02 -26.25 6.47
CA THR A 226 11.72 -26.76 7.66
C THR A 226 10.79 -26.96 8.84
N PHE A 227 9.80 -26.09 9.01
CA PHE A 227 8.89 -26.10 10.16
C PHE A 227 7.60 -26.89 9.88
N LYS A 228 7.03 -27.48 10.94
CA LYS A 228 5.66 -28.02 10.87
C LYS A 228 4.67 -26.86 10.87
N ILE A 229 4.02 -26.65 9.73
CA ILE A 229 3.06 -25.59 9.53
C ILE A 229 1.64 -26.13 9.63
N LYS A 230 0.77 -25.40 10.32
CA LYS A 230 -0.67 -25.65 10.30
C LYS A 230 -1.29 -24.73 9.26
N GLU A 231 -1.74 -25.29 8.16
CA GLU A 231 -2.45 -24.55 7.13
C GLU A 231 -3.91 -24.32 7.54
N THR A 232 -4.39 -23.11 7.29
CA THR A 232 -5.79 -22.72 7.48
C THR A 232 -6.33 -22.16 6.17
N LYS A 233 -7.45 -22.67 5.71
CA LYS A 233 -8.12 -22.12 4.54
C LYS A 233 -8.82 -20.82 4.92
N LEU A 234 -8.55 -19.77 4.18
CA LEU A 234 -9.22 -18.48 4.31
C LEU A 234 -10.07 -18.21 3.07
N SER A 235 -11.23 -17.61 3.27
CA SER A 235 -11.98 -16.99 2.18
C SER A 235 -11.27 -15.72 1.68
N LEU A 236 -11.59 -15.27 0.47
CA LEU A 236 -11.03 -14.02 -0.07
C LEU A 236 -11.30 -12.83 0.85
N GLU A 237 -12.50 -12.77 1.45
CA GLU A 237 -12.88 -11.70 2.37
C GLU A 237 -12.03 -11.70 3.66
N GLU A 238 -11.79 -12.86 4.24
CA GLU A 238 -10.92 -13.01 5.42
C GLU A 238 -9.47 -12.65 5.09
N MET A 239 -8.99 -13.05 3.90
CA MET A 239 -7.65 -12.72 3.43
C MET A 239 -7.48 -11.21 3.23
N MET A 240 -8.47 -10.54 2.65
CA MET A 240 -8.46 -9.08 2.49
C MET A 240 -8.49 -8.34 3.83
N LYS A 241 -9.29 -8.81 4.80
CA LYS A 241 -9.31 -8.25 6.16
C LYS A 241 -7.96 -8.44 6.86
N LYS A 242 -7.35 -9.61 6.76
CA LYS A 242 -6.01 -9.87 7.34
C LYS A 242 -4.95 -8.98 6.68
N GLY A 243 -5.02 -8.78 5.36
CA GLY A 243 -4.10 -7.90 4.62
C GLY A 243 -4.24 -6.42 4.99
N SER A 244 -5.46 -5.90 5.20
CA SER A 244 -5.68 -4.49 5.57
C SER A 244 -5.10 -4.13 6.93
N HIS A 245 -5.17 -5.03 7.92
CA HIS A 245 -4.53 -4.82 9.23
C HIS A 245 -3.00 -4.75 9.16
N ASN A 246 -2.38 -5.44 8.21
CA ASN A 246 -0.93 -5.37 8.01
C ASN A 246 -0.49 -4.09 7.29
N HIS A 247 -1.34 -3.51 6.45
CA HIS A 247 -1.04 -2.25 5.75
C HIS A 247 -1.14 -1.01 6.66
N GLU A 248 -1.96 -1.00 7.69
CA GLU A 248 -1.99 0.11 8.66
C GLU A 248 -0.68 0.24 9.45
N SER A 249 0.08 -0.86 9.59
CA SER A 249 1.40 -0.83 10.22
C SER A 249 2.54 -0.43 9.27
N SER A 250 2.33 -0.45 7.94
CA SER A 250 3.38 -0.20 6.93
C SER A 250 3.18 1.05 6.06
N THR A 251 2.00 1.69 6.06
CA THR A 251 1.63 2.76 5.11
C THR A 251 1.82 4.19 5.61
N HIS A 252 2.75 4.45 6.52
CA HIS A 252 3.17 5.84 6.80
C HIS A 252 4.67 6.04 6.58
N SER A 253 5.12 5.73 5.36
CA SER A 253 6.43 6.14 4.86
C SER A 253 6.22 7.00 3.61
N HIS A 254 5.81 8.25 3.82
CA HIS A 254 5.88 9.33 2.84
C HIS A 254 6.49 10.55 3.49
#